data_bf529db81527229505ec7e6c4d578f75
#
_entry.id   bf529db81527229505ec7e6c4d578f75
#
_cell.length_a   1.000
_cell.length_b   1.000
_cell.length_c   1.000
_cell.angle_alpha   90.00
_cell.angle_beta   90.00
_cell.angle_gamma   90.00
#
_symmetry.space_group_name_H-M   'P 1'
#
loop_
_entity.id
_entity.type
_entity.pdbx_description
1 polymer ?
#
loop_
_entity_poly.entity_id
_entity_poly.type
_entity_poly.pdbx_seq_one_letter_code
_entity_poly.pdbx_strand_id
1 'polypeptide(L)'
;MARMFQDKIGRTVEVYIEDMVVKSKQEVRHIEDLQGVFEVLQQHKLRLNAEKWAFGVGVGKFLGYLITGRGIEVNPDQIEAVKRLKPPNNPKEVQVLTGMLVTLNRFISKFTDHCQPFYQLLRRCKWF
;
A
#
# COMPACT_ATOMS: atom_id res chain seq x y z
N MET A 1 3.19 -12.86 11.95
CA MET A 1 2.08 -13.19 11.01
C MET A 1 2.58 -13.91 9.74
N ALA A 2 3.57 -13.42 9.02
CA ALA A 2 4.05 -14.03 7.76
C ALA A 2 4.45 -15.52 7.85
N ARG A 3 5.09 -15.96 8.94
CA ARG A 3 5.50 -17.36 9.12
C ARG A 3 4.36 -18.36 9.13
N MET A 4 3.17 -17.96 9.58
CA MET A 4 1.98 -18.83 9.68
C MET A 4 1.35 -19.10 8.31
N PHE A 5 1.58 -18.23 7.35
CA PHE A 5 1.01 -18.31 6.01
C PHE A 5 2.05 -18.65 4.94
N GLN A 6 3.20 -19.22 5.35
CA GLN A 6 4.34 -19.47 4.44
C GLN A 6 3.93 -20.21 3.14
N ASP A 7 3.03 -21.20 3.25
CA ASP A 7 2.56 -21.99 2.11
C ASP A 7 1.51 -21.26 1.24
N LYS A 8 0.94 -20.18 1.75
CA LYS A 8 -0.15 -19.42 1.12
C LYS A 8 0.30 -18.05 0.61
N ILE A 9 1.42 -17.52 1.13
CA ILE A 9 1.98 -16.22 0.71
C ILE A 9 2.37 -16.26 -0.76
N GLY A 10 2.01 -15.20 -1.48
CA GLY A 10 2.24 -15.09 -2.92
C GLY A 10 1.22 -15.84 -3.79
N ARG A 11 0.40 -16.71 -3.19
CA ARG A 11 -0.65 -17.45 -3.90
C ARG A 11 -2.03 -16.88 -3.58
N THR A 12 -2.48 -17.06 -2.35
CA THR A 12 -3.82 -16.67 -1.87
C THR A 12 -3.78 -15.61 -0.80
N VAL A 13 -2.63 -15.39 -0.16
CA VAL A 13 -2.46 -14.43 0.93
C VAL A 13 -1.26 -13.56 0.67
N GLU A 14 -1.43 -12.25 0.88
CA GLU A 14 -0.33 -11.30 1.05
C GLU A 14 -0.39 -10.72 2.46
N VAL A 15 0.74 -10.69 3.13
CA VAL A 15 0.86 -10.18 4.51
C VAL A 15 1.92 -9.09 4.54
N TYR A 16 1.56 -7.97 5.16
CA TYR A 16 2.50 -6.90 5.42
C TYR A 16 2.30 -6.37 6.84
N ILE A 17 3.24 -6.67 7.71
CA ILE A 17 3.24 -6.33 9.15
C ILE A 17 1.96 -6.84 9.83
N GLU A 18 0.94 -6.01 9.95
CA GLU A 18 -0.36 -6.30 10.59
C GLU A 18 -1.51 -6.44 9.58
N ASP A 19 -1.30 -5.99 8.35
CA ASP A 19 -2.31 -6.04 7.31
C ASP A 19 -2.21 -7.31 6.48
N MET A 20 -3.35 -7.85 6.08
CA MET A 20 -3.45 -9.06 5.28
C MET A 20 -4.50 -8.91 4.18
N VAL A 21 -4.16 -9.37 2.99
CA VAL A 21 -5.08 -9.48 1.86
C VAL A 21 -5.21 -10.94 1.45
N VAL A 22 -6.44 -11.40 1.34
CA VAL A 22 -6.77 -12.69 0.74
C VAL A 22 -7.24 -12.46 -0.68
N LYS A 23 -6.58 -13.09 -1.63
CA LYS A 23 -6.86 -12.98 -3.06
C LYS A 23 -7.06 -14.38 -3.65
N SER A 24 -7.92 -14.50 -4.64
CA SER A 24 -8.15 -15.74 -5.36
C SER A 24 -8.15 -15.49 -6.87
N LYS A 25 -7.59 -16.42 -7.62
CA LYS A 25 -7.57 -16.33 -9.08
C LYS A 25 -8.95 -16.54 -9.71
N GLN A 26 -9.80 -17.29 -9.03
CA GLN A 26 -11.16 -17.61 -9.46
C GLN A 26 -12.13 -17.28 -8.34
N GLU A 27 -13.20 -16.61 -8.66
CA GLU A 27 -14.22 -16.20 -7.70
C GLU A 27 -14.81 -17.40 -6.95
N VAL A 28 -15.04 -18.49 -7.65
CA VAL A 28 -15.61 -19.73 -7.09
C VAL A 28 -14.74 -20.33 -5.97
N ARG A 29 -13.42 -20.15 -6.06
CA ARG A 29 -12.47 -20.68 -5.05
C ARG A 29 -12.23 -19.74 -3.89
N HIS A 30 -12.75 -18.52 -3.95
CA HIS A 30 -12.46 -17.52 -2.93
C HIS A 30 -12.94 -17.92 -1.54
N ILE A 31 -14.07 -18.60 -1.46
CA ILE A 31 -14.62 -19.10 -0.18
C ILE A 31 -13.72 -20.17 0.43
N GLU A 32 -13.23 -21.10 -0.39
CA GLU A 32 -12.31 -22.16 0.06
C GLU A 32 -10.97 -21.56 0.53
N ASP A 33 -10.44 -20.59 -0.25
CA ASP A 33 -9.19 -19.89 0.11
C ASP A 33 -9.35 -19.13 1.43
N LEU A 34 -10.48 -18.44 1.63
CA LEU A 34 -10.82 -17.75 2.88
C LEU A 34 -10.93 -18.73 4.05
N GLN A 35 -11.62 -19.84 3.85
CA GLN A 35 -11.76 -20.87 4.89
C GLN A 35 -10.39 -21.38 5.33
N GLY A 36 -9.51 -21.69 4.39
CA GLY A 36 -8.14 -22.11 4.71
C GLY A 36 -7.30 -21.04 5.41
N VAL A 37 -7.60 -19.75 5.24
CA VAL A 37 -6.98 -18.67 6.00
C VAL A 37 -7.53 -18.61 7.42
N PHE A 38 -8.85 -18.72 7.60
CA PHE A 38 -9.47 -18.73 8.92
C PHE A 38 -9.03 -19.91 9.77
N GLU A 39 -8.83 -21.08 9.19
CA GLU A 39 -8.31 -22.25 9.90
C GLU A 39 -6.92 -21.97 10.47
N VAL A 40 -6.02 -21.36 9.69
CA VAL A 40 -4.68 -20.97 10.16
C VAL A 40 -4.78 -19.96 11.30
N LEU A 41 -5.65 -18.95 11.18
CA LEU A 41 -5.86 -17.95 12.22
C LEU A 41 -6.38 -18.57 13.52
N GLN A 42 -7.30 -19.51 13.43
CA GLN A 42 -7.83 -20.24 14.60
C GLN A 42 -6.77 -21.09 15.29
N GLN A 43 -5.97 -21.83 14.51
CA GLN A 43 -4.86 -22.64 15.04
C GLN A 43 -3.87 -21.81 15.86
N HIS A 44 -3.61 -20.58 15.40
CA HIS A 44 -2.69 -19.66 16.08
C HIS A 44 -3.38 -18.73 17.08
N LYS A 45 -4.68 -18.92 17.34
CA LYS A 45 -5.48 -18.11 18.27
C LYS A 45 -5.44 -16.61 17.98
N LEU A 46 -5.30 -16.23 16.72
CA LEU A 46 -5.31 -14.84 16.29
C LEU A 46 -6.75 -14.33 16.20
N ARG A 47 -6.96 -13.14 16.74
CA ARG A 47 -8.20 -12.38 16.58
C ARG A 47 -7.98 -11.27 15.57
N LEU A 48 -8.90 -11.16 14.66
CA LEU A 48 -8.92 -10.09 13.68
C LEU A 48 -9.89 -9.00 14.14
N ASN A 49 -9.63 -7.74 13.76
CA ASN A 49 -10.54 -6.64 14.06
C ASN A 49 -11.63 -6.54 12.99
N ALA A 50 -12.82 -7.04 13.28
CA ALA A 50 -13.94 -7.10 12.35
C ALA A 50 -14.37 -5.74 11.79
N GLU A 51 -14.16 -4.65 12.52
CA GLU A 51 -14.54 -3.30 12.08
C GLU A 51 -13.71 -2.79 10.87
N LYS A 52 -12.53 -3.39 10.66
CA LYS A 52 -11.62 -3.02 9.57
C LYS A 52 -11.70 -3.96 8.36
N TRP A 53 -12.59 -4.92 8.38
CA TRP A 53 -12.66 -5.90 7.30
C TRP A 53 -13.52 -5.44 6.13
N ALA A 54 -13.10 -5.84 4.94
CA ALA A 54 -13.92 -5.77 3.75
C ALA A 54 -13.87 -7.13 3.04
N PHE A 55 -15.02 -7.68 2.72
CA PHE A 55 -15.17 -8.95 2.03
C PHE A 55 -15.82 -8.77 0.67
N GLY A 56 -15.45 -9.62 -0.28
CA GLY A 56 -16.08 -9.68 -1.60
C GLY A 56 -15.97 -8.39 -2.39
N VAL A 57 -14.93 -7.59 -2.14
CA VAL A 57 -14.71 -6.32 -2.84
C VAL A 57 -13.89 -6.56 -4.10
N GLY A 58 -14.37 -6.05 -5.23
CA GLY A 58 -13.61 -6.06 -6.49
C GLY A 58 -12.43 -5.08 -6.48
N VAL A 59 -12.45 -4.11 -5.57
CA VAL A 59 -11.42 -3.09 -5.39
C VAL A 59 -11.19 -2.88 -3.89
N GLY A 60 -9.94 -2.96 -3.46
CA GLY A 60 -9.55 -2.77 -2.05
C GLY A 60 -8.37 -1.82 -1.89
N LYS A 61 -8.37 -1.06 -0.78
CA LYS A 61 -7.19 -0.26 -0.38
C LYS A 61 -6.27 -1.14 0.47
N PHE A 62 -5.01 -1.24 0.07
CA PHE A 62 -3.99 -1.99 0.80
C PHE A 62 -2.65 -1.25 0.73
N LEU A 63 -2.06 -0.95 1.87
CA LEU A 63 -0.79 -0.21 1.99
C LEU A 63 -0.79 1.14 1.24
N GLY A 64 -1.93 1.82 1.22
CA GLY A 64 -2.08 3.09 0.49
C GLY A 64 -2.26 2.95 -1.03
N TYR A 65 -2.24 1.73 -1.55
CA TYR A 65 -2.51 1.44 -2.96
C TYR A 65 -3.94 0.95 -3.16
N LEU A 66 -4.42 1.13 -4.38
CA LEU A 66 -5.68 0.54 -4.83
C LEU A 66 -5.39 -0.78 -5.52
N ILE A 67 -6.02 -1.86 -5.05
CA ILE A 67 -5.89 -3.18 -5.65
C ILE A 67 -7.17 -3.47 -6.41
N THR A 68 -7.04 -3.69 -7.71
CA THR A 68 -8.14 -3.97 -8.63
C THR A 68 -7.90 -5.29 -9.35
N GLY A 69 -8.87 -5.75 -10.13
CA GLY A 69 -8.69 -6.91 -11.01
C GLY A 69 -7.57 -6.75 -12.05
N ARG A 70 -7.18 -5.50 -12.35
CA ARG A 70 -6.06 -5.18 -13.26
C ARG A 70 -4.70 -5.15 -12.57
N GLY A 71 -4.68 -5.15 -11.24
CA GLY A 71 -3.46 -5.11 -10.44
C GLY A 71 -3.43 -3.95 -9.44
N ILE A 72 -2.24 -3.41 -9.19
CA ILE A 72 -2.02 -2.32 -8.25
C ILE A 72 -2.15 -0.98 -8.97
N GLU A 73 -3.06 -0.16 -8.51
CA GLU A 73 -3.31 1.19 -9.04
C GLU A 73 -3.01 2.25 -7.99
N VAL A 74 -2.76 3.47 -8.45
CA VAL A 74 -2.58 4.61 -7.55
C VAL A 74 -3.90 4.98 -6.88
N ASN A 75 -3.83 5.33 -5.59
CA ASN A 75 -5.00 5.84 -4.89
C ASN A 75 -5.31 7.28 -5.34
N PRO A 76 -6.52 7.55 -5.88
CA PRO A 76 -6.90 8.89 -6.31
C PRO A 76 -6.79 9.95 -5.21
N ASP A 77 -7.05 9.57 -3.96
CA ASP A 77 -6.94 10.49 -2.81
C ASP A 77 -5.51 11.02 -2.64
N GLN A 78 -4.50 10.18 -2.91
CA GLN A 78 -3.09 10.58 -2.85
C GLN A 78 -2.75 11.57 -3.98
N ILE A 79 -3.27 11.35 -5.17
CA ILE A 79 -3.08 12.28 -6.30
C ILE A 79 -3.72 13.63 -5.99
N GLU A 80 -4.95 13.63 -5.49
CA GLU A 80 -5.63 14.85 -5.10
C GLU A 80 -4.91 15.59 -3.97
N ALA A 81 -4.37 14.88 -2.99
CA ALA A 81 -3.58 15.48 -1.93
C ALA A 81 -2.35 16.22 -2.49
N VAL A 82 -1.64 15.62 -3.47
CA VAL A 82 -0.50 16.28 -4.13
C VAL A 82 -0.94 17.48 -4.96
N LYS A 83 -2.04 17.37 -5.71
CA LYS A 83 -2.56 18.48 -6.53
C LYS A 83 -2.99 19.70 -5.70
N ARG A 84 -3.45 19.48 -4.47
CA ARG A 84 -3.87 20.55 -3.54
C ARG A 84 -2.69 21.27 -2.90
N LEU A 85 -1.47 20.72 -2.97
CA LEU A 85 -0.30 21.38 -2.44
C LEU A 85 -0.01 22.66 -3.25
N LYS A 86 0.27 23.73 -2.54
CA LYS A 86 0.82 24.95 -3.15
C LYS A 86 2.29 24.71 -3.50
N PRO A 87 2.85 25.45 -4.49
CA PRO A 87 4.27 25.40 -4.73
C PRO A 87 5.06 25.64 -3.45
N PRO A 88 6.04 24.79 -3.11
CA PRO A 88 6.77 24.89 -1.85
C PRO A 88 7.63 26.15 -1.81
N ASN A 89 7.51 26.92 -0.74
CA ASN A 89 8.26 28.17 -0.51
C ASN A 89 9.40 28.02 0.54
N ASN A 90 9.43 26.91 1.24
CA ASN A 90 10.43 26.64 2.26
C ASN A 90 10.84 25.16 2.23
N PRO A 91 12.00 24.80 2.82
CA PRO A 91 12.49 23.43 2.79
C PRO A 91 11.58 22.42 3.47
N LYS A 92 10.84 22.81 4.48
CA LYS A 92 9.90 21.92 5.16
C LYS A 92 8.75 21.52 4.21
N GLU A 93 8.27 22.46 3.42
CA GLU A 93 7.25 22.18 2.39
C GLU A 93 7.81 21.31 1.25
N VAL A 94 9.09 21.50 0.88
CA VAL A 94 9.78 20.60 -0.06
C VAL A 94 9.89 19.20 0.50
N GLN A 95 10.18 19.03 1.80
CA GLN A 95 10.19 17.71 2.46
C GLN A 95 8.81 17.05 2.43
N VAL A 96 7.75 17.80 2.72
CA VAL A 96 6.38 17.29 2.65
C VAL A 96 6.04 16.83 1.23
N LEU A 97 6.33 17.65 0.23
CA LEU A 97 6.10 17.31 -1.18
C LEU A 97 6.88 16.06 -1.59
N THR A 98 8.17 16.00 -1.30
CA THR A 98 9.01 14.84 -1.64
C THR A 98 8.57 13.58 -0.92
N GLY A 99 8.16 13.67 0.35
CA GLY A 99 7.60 12.58 1.11
C GLY A 99 6.34 12.00 0.46
N MET A 100 5.43 12.86 0.01
CA MET A 100 4.22 12.43 -0.71
C MET A 100 4.56 11.80 -2.07
N LEU A 101 5.49 12.39 -2.82
CA LEU A 101 5.91 11.85 -4.11
C LEU A 101 6.61 10.49 -4.00
N VAL A 102 7.36 10.24 -2.90
CA VAL A 102 7.99 8.93 -2.65
C VAL A 102 6.95 7.83 -2.53
N THR A 103 5.79 8.09 -1.94
CA THR A 103 4.71 7.10 -1.87
C THR A 103 4.14 6.74 -3.24
N LEU A 104 4.30 7.63 -4.23
CA LEU A 104 3.84 7.47 -5.60
C LEU A 104 4.95 7.03 -6.57
N ASN A 105 6.17 6.81 -6.10
CA ASN A 105 7.36 6.54 -6.93
C ASN A 105 7.14 5.42 -7.95
N ARG A 106 6.41 4.40 -7.56
CA ARG A 106 6.08 3.24 -8.37
C ARG A 106 5.32 3.59 -9.67
N PHE A 107 4.54 4.67 -9.63
CA PHE A 107 3.68 5.11 -10.73
C PHE A 107 4.28 6.26 -11.55
N ILE A 108 5.41 6.81 -11.10
CA ILE A 108 6.09 7.92 -11.78
C ILE A 108 7.31 7.37 -12.52
N SER A 109 7.26 7.44 -13.84
CA SER A 109 8.43 7.08 -14.67
C SER A 109 9.59 8.03 -14.36
N LYS A 110 10.83 7.49 -14.35
CA LYS A 110 12.05 8.27 -14.05
C LYS A 110 11.94 9.13 -12.78
N PHE A 111 11.30 8.58 -11.75
CA PHE A 111 11.03 9.28 -10.48
C PHE A 111 12.26 10.00 -9.93
N THR A 112 13.41 9.32 -9.92
CA THR A 112 14.67 9.86 -9.40
C THR A 112 15.09 11.12 -10.16
N ASP A 113 15.00 11.11 -11.49
CA ASP A 113 15.40 12.24 -12.33
C ASP A 113 14.49 13.46 -12.07
N HIS A 114 13.19 13.22 -11.97
CA HIS A 114 12.22 14.28 -11.70
C HIS A 114 12.34 14.86 -10.29
N CYS A 115 12.69 14.06 -9.30
CA CYS A 115 12.80 14.48 -7.90
C CYS A 115 14.20 14.98 -7.51
N GLN A 116 15.22 14.77 -8.35
CA GLN A 116 16.60 15.18 -8.10
C GLN A 116 16.73 16.68 -7.75
N PRO A 117 16.08 17.63 -8.43
CA PRO A 117 16.18 19.05 -8.08
C PRO A 117 15.70 19.34 -6.64
N PHE A 118 14.65 18.68 -6.19
CA PHE A 118 14.13 18.83 -4.82
C PHE A 118 15.12 18.31 -3.77
N TYR A 119 15.74 17.18 -4.03
CA TYR A 119 16.75 16.62 -3.14
C TYR A 119 18.02 17.48 -3.08
N GLN A 120 18.40 18.09 -4.20
CA GLN A 120 19.53 19.01 -4.24
C GLN A 120 19.25 20.28 -3.42
N LEU A 121 18.03 20.82 -3.47
CA LEU A 121 17.60 21.94 -2.63
C LEU A 121 17.69 21.60 -1.14
N LEU A 122 17.20 20.42 -0.75
CA LEU A 122 17.24 19.96 0.64
C LEU A 122 18.68 19.76 1.14
N ARG A 123 19.58 19.29 0.28
CA ARG A 123 21.02 19.14 0.61
C ARG A 123 21.73 20.47 0.83
N ARG A 124 21.37 21.51 0.08
CA ARG A 124 21.97 22.85 0.20
C ARG A 124 21.49 23.60 1.43
N CYS A 125 20.29 23.31 1.88
CA CYS A 125 19.75 23.87 3.11
C CYS A 125 20.40 23.16 4.30
N LYS A 126 21.45 23.72 4.89
CA LYS A 126 22.02 23.27 6.15
C LYS A 126 21.00 23.51 7.28
N TRP A 127 20.14 22.54 7.50
CA TRP A 127 19.09 22.56 8.53
C TRP A 127 19.50 21.70 9.72
N PHE A 128 20.58 22.05 10.31
CA PHE A 128 20.98 21.43 11.57
C PHE A 128 21.45 22.52 12.52
#